data_7574dc00734c628df58b69aa77b383a9
#
_entry.id   7574dc00734c628df58b69aa77b383a9
#
_cell.length_a   1.000
_cell.length_b   1.000
_cell.length_c   1.000
_cell.angle_alpha   90.00
_cell.angle_beta   90.00
_cell.angle_gamma   90.00
#
_symmetry.space_group_name_H-M   'P 1'
#
loop_
_entity.id
_entity.type
_entity.pdbx_description
1 polymer ?
#
loop_
_entity_poly.entity_id
_entity_poly.type
_entity_poly.pdbx_seq_one_letter_code
_entity_poly.pdbx_strand_id
1 'polypeptide(L)'
;VGQSGRVIGVDMTPAMLGRARSTARKAGITNVEFRRGHAEQLPVEDHSVDVIFSHCVINLCEDKGQVFLAAYRVLKPGGRLEVSDVVMDQSIPVELRLNHDEWAGCVSGALPETEYLDLIREAGFIQVSVVRTTSSGWLGKAQVYSALVSARKPAQSG
;
A
#
# COMPACT_ATOMS: atom_id res chain seq x y z
N VAL A 1 11.47 7.27 11.98
CA VAL A 1 10.72 7.51 13.25
C VAL A 1 11.65 7.83 14.42
N GLY A 2 12.95 7.69 14.25
CA GLY A 2 13.93 7.90 15.31
C GLY A 2 13.78 6.91 16.47
N GLN A 3 14.44 7.19 17.60
CA GLN A 3 14.43 6.31 18.77
C GLN A 3 13.12 6.35 19.56
N SER A 4 12.37 7.44 19.48
CA SER A 4 11.10 7.63 20.18
C SER A 4 9.89 7.08 19.43
N GLY A 5 10.05 6.81 18.16
CA GLY A 5 8.98 6.24 17.32
C GLY A 5 8.93 4.72 17.41
N ARG A 6 7.79 4.15 17.01
CA ARG A 6 7.58 2.71 16.90
C ARG A 6 7.14 2.36 15.47
N VAL A 7 7.59 1.22 14.98
CA VAL A 7 7.19 0.69 13.68
C VAL A 7 6.48 -0.65 13.87
N ILE A 8 5.37 -0.86 13.16
CA ILE A 8 4.69 -2.14 13.07
C ILE A 8 4.78 -2.60 11.62
N GLY A 9 5.51 -3.69 11.37
CA GLY A 9 5.57 -4.35 10.08
C GLY A 9 4.54 -5.48 10.04
N VAL A 10 3.70 -5.50 9.00
CA VAL A 10 2.69 -6.53 8.79
C VAL A 10 3.01 -7.28 7.50
N ASP A 11 3.00 -8.61 7.56
CA ASP A 11 3.14 -9.48 6.40
C ASP A 11 2.38 -10.79 6.65
N MET A 12 1.79 -11.36 5.60
CA MET A 12 1.08 -12.63 5.72
C MET A 12 2.01 -13.85 5.70
N THR A 13 3.25 -13.68 5.21
CA THR A 13 4.21 -14.75 4.94
C THR A 13 5.15 -14.97 6.13
N PRO A 14 5.12 -16.12 6.81
CA PRO A 14 6.00 -16.39 7.96
C PRO A 14 7.49 -16.27 7.63
N ALA A 15 7.90 -16.70 6.43
CA ALA A 15 9.28 -16.61 5.97
C ALA A 15 9.77 -15.14 5.86
N MET A 16 8.92 -14.25 5.32
CA MET A 16 9.24 -12.82 5.23
C MET A 16 9.33 -12.16 6.60
N LEU A 17 8.42 -12.49 7.51
CA LEU A 17 8.49 -12.02 8.90
C LEU A 17 9.75 -12.51 9.61
N GLY A 18 10.15 -13.77 9.38
CA GLY A 18 11.40 -14.33 9.91
C GLY A 18 12.62 -13.57 9.40
N ARG A 19 12.66 -13.27 8.11
CA ARG A 19 13.73 -12.49 7.48
C ARG A 19 13.76 -11.05 8.03
N ALA A 20 12.61 -10.41 8.14
CA ALA A 20 12.49 -9.05 8.67
C ALA A 20 13.01 -8.95 10.12
N ARG A 21 12.58 -9.88 10.99
CA ARG A 21 13.06 -9.97 12.38
C ARG A 21 14.56 -10.17 12.47
N SER A 22 15.11 -11.06 11.62
CA SER A 22 16.56 -11.31 11.56
C SER A 22 17.34 -10.07 11.14
N THR A 23 16.85 -9.35 10.11
CA THR A 23 17.46 -8.11 9.61
C THR A 23 17.43 -7.01 10.65
N ALA A 24 16.28 -6.79 11.30
CA ALA A 24 16.16 -5.79 12.37
C ALA A 24 17.11 -6.07 13.54
N ARG A 25 17.22 -7.33 13.95
CA ARG A 25 18.16 -7.75 15.02
C ARG A 25 19.62 -7.50 14.65
N LYS A 26 20.01 -7.87 13.42
CA LYS A 26 21.39 -7.63 12.92
C LYS A 26 21.73 -6.15 12.83
N ALA A 27 20.73 -5.31 12.52
CA ALA A 27 20.88 -3.86 12.44
C ALA A 27 20.74 -3.16 13.80
N GLY A 28 20.52 -3.88 14.90
CA GLY A 28 20.32 -3.30 16.24
C GLY A 28 19.03 -2.47 16.37
N ILE A 29 18.04 -2.71 15.52
CA ILE A 29 16.75 -1.99 15.55
C ILE A 29 15.85 -2.66 16.58
N THR A 30 15.48 -1.93 17.62
CA THR A 30 14.70 -2.45 18.77
C THR A 30 13.28 -1.92 18.85
N ASN A 31 12.95 -0.85 18.11
CA ASN A 31 11.65 -0.18 18.12
C ASN A 31 10.74 -0.62 16.97
N VAL A 32 10.91 -1.84 16.48
CA VAL A 32 10.07 -2.46 15.46
C VAL A 32 9.42 -3.73 15.99
N GLU A 33 8.14 -3.90 15.66
CA GLU A 33 7.35 -5.10 15.92
C GLU A 33 6.88 -5.68 14.59
N PHE A 34 6.89 -7.01 14.44
CA PHE A 34 6.40 -7.67 13.24
C PHE A 34 5.21 -8.57 13.59
N ARG A 35 4.08 -8.33 12.94
CA ARG A 35 2.81 -9.06 13.12
C ARG A 35 2.46 -9.84 11.85
N ARG A 36 1.93 -11.05 12.02
CA ARG A 36 1.35 -11.79 10.90
C ARG A 36 -0.07 -11.29 10.66
N GLY A 37 -0.39 -10.97 9.40
CA GLY A 37 -1.72 -10.52 9.01
C GLY A 37 -1.80 -10.21 7.53
N HIS A 38 -3.03 -9.97 7.06
CA HIS A 38 -3.34 -9.54 5.71
C HIS A 38 -3.54 -8.01 5.67
N ALA A 39 -3.26 -7.39 4.54
CA ALA A 39 -3.43 -5.95 4.37
C ALA A 39 -4.91 -5.54 4.43
N GLU A 40 -5.81 -6.41 3.99
CA GLU A 40 -7.26 -6.24 4.04
C GLU A 40 -7.81 -6.28 5.48
N GLN A 41 -7.05 -6.87 6.41
CA GLN A 41 -7.44 -7.00 7.83
C GLN A 41 -6.22 -6.80 8.73
N LEU A 42 -5.75 -5.55 8.82
CA LEU A 42 -4.56 -5.21 9.61
C LEU A 42 -4.74 -5.60 11.09
N PRO A 43 -3.80 -6.40 11.68
CA PRO A 43 -3.81 -6.77 13.09
C PRO A 43 -3.26 -5.63 13.96
N VAL A 44 -3.89 -4.48 13.85
CA VAL A 44 -3.50 -3.21 14.50
C VAL A 44 -4.77 -2.55 15.01
N GLU A 45 -4.69 -1.95 16.19
CA GLU A 45 -5.80 -1.28 16.86
C GLU A 45 -6.28 -0.07 16.04
N ASP A 46 -7.56 0.25 16.18
CA ASP A 46 -8.17 1.42 15.55
C ASP A 46 -7.50 2.70 16.05
N HIS A 47 -7.33 3.67 15.16
CA HIS A 47 -6.83 5.01 15.50
C HIS A 47 -5.50 5.01 16.28
N SER A 48 -4.60 4.07 16.00
CA SER A 48 -3.37 3.85 16.78
C SER A 48 -2.08 4.29 16.07
N VAL A 49 -2.11 4.43 14.74
CA VAL A 49 -0.91 4.78 13.97
C VAL A 49 -1.00 6.16 13.31
N ASP A 50 0.14 6.83 13.20
CA ASP A 50 0.23 8.18 12.65
C ASP A 50 0.44 8.17 11.13
N VAL A 51 1.15 7.15 10.64
CA VAL A 51 1.50 7.00 9.22
C VAL A 51 1.45 5.53 8.83
N ILE A 52 0.88 5.25 7.65
CA ILE A 52 1.02 3.97 6.97
C ILE A 52 1.88 4.18 5.74
N PHE A 53 2.82 3.26 5.54
CA PHE A 53 3.64 3.19 4.34
C PHE A 53 3.50 1.81 3.70
N SER A 54 3.27 1.77 2.38
CA SER A 54 3.24 0.54 1.59
C SER A 54 4.04 0.69 0.30
N HIS A 55 4.76 -0.35 -0.10
CA HIS A 55 5.53 -0.36 -1.34
C HIS A 55 5.33 -1.67 -2.09
N CYS A 56 4.73 -1.60 -3.28
CA CYS A 56 4.48 -2.74 -4.18
C CYS A 56 3.76 -3.93 -3.52
N VAL A 57 2.79 -3.68 -2.65
CA VAL A 57 2.03 -4.72 -1.93
C VAL A 57 0.56 -4.71 -2.29
N ILE A 58 -0.06 -3.54 -2.41
CA ILE A 58 -1.52 -3.43 -2.55
C ILE A 58 -2.00 -4.05 -3.87
N ASN A 59 -1.20 -3.99 -4.92
CA ASN A 59 -1.52 -4.65 -6.18
C ASN A 59 -1.61 -6.18 -6.09
N LEU A 60 -0.99 -6.79 -5.09
CA LEU A 60 -1.05 -8.23 -4.84
C LEU A 60 -2.31 -8.64 -4.05
N CYS A 61 -3.03 -7.69 -3.47
CA CYS A 61 -4.24 -7.92 -2.69
C CYS A 61 -5.44 -8.12 -3.61
N GLU A 62 -6.33 -9.04 -3.24
CA GLU A 62 -7.54 -9.34 -3.99
C GLU A 62 -8.53 -8.18 -3.91
N ASP A 63 -8.75 -7.63 -2.73
CA ASP A 63 -9.65 -6.51 -2.48
C ASP A 63 -8.89 -5.27 -2.00
N LYS A 64 -8.52 -4.42 -2.95
CA LYS A 64 -7.81 -3.16 -2.65
C LYS A 64 -8.67 -2.16 -1.88
N GLY A 65 -10.00 -2.18 -2.08
CA GLY A 65 -10.93 -1.35 -1.32
C GLY A 65 -10.88 -1.69 0.17
N GLN A 66 -10.87 -2.98 0.52
CA GLN A 66 -10.72 -3.43 1.90
C GLN A 66 -9.36 -3.06 2.50
N VAL A 67 -8.28 -3.06 1.70
CA VAL A 67 -6.96 -2.58 2.17
C VAL A 67 -7.03 -1.12 2.58
N PHE A 68 -7.65 -0.25 1.78
CA PHE A 68 -7.78 1.17 2.11
C PHE A 68 -8.72 1.43 3.28
N LEU A 69 -9.80 0.66 3.41
CA LEU A 69 -10.68 0.70 4.59
C LEU A 69 -9.94 0.27 5.86
N ALA A 70 -9.14 -0.81 5.80
CA ALA A 70 -8.32 -1.25 6.93
C ALA A 70 -7.26 -0.20 7.31
N ALA A 71 -6.62 0.42 6.31
CA ALA A 71 -5.68 1.51 6.52
C ALA A 71 -6.36 2.72 7.18
N TYR A 72 -7.54 3.10 6.69
CA TYR A 72 -8.31 4.20 7.28
C TYR A 72 -8.70 3.92 8.73
N ARG A 73 -9.12 2.70 9.05
CA ARG A 73 -9.49 2.28 10.41
C ARG A 73 -8.36 2.49 11.40
N VAL A 74 -7.15 2.01 11.09
CA VAL A 74 -6.02 2.01 12.03
C VAL A 74 -5.31 3.36 12.15
N LEU A 75 -5.44 4.23 11.14
CA LEU A 75 -4.88 5.59 11.20
C LEU A 75 -5.62 6.45 12.23
N LYS A 76 -4.86 7.21 12.99
CA LYS A 76 -5.39 8.30 13.82
C LYS A 76 -6.05 9.37 12.94
N PRO A 77 -7.02 10.15 13.46
CA PRO A 77 -7.46 11.37 12.80
C PRO A 77 -6.26 12.27 12.46
N GLY A 78 -6.22 12.80 11.22
CA GLY A 78 -5.08 13.56 10.71
C GLY A 78 -3.87 12.73 10.26
N GLY A 79 -3.92 11.41 10.43
CA GLY A 79 -2.87 10.49 10.00
C GLY A 79 -2.71 10.41 8.48
N ARG A 80 -1.59 9.88 8.01
CA ARG A 80 -1.21 9.85 6.59
C ARG A 80 -1.08 8.44 6.04
N LEU A 81 -1.52 8.28 4.80
CA LEU A 81 -1.27 7.11 3.98
C LEU A 81 -0.27 7.49 2.89
N GLU A 82 0.82 6.73 2.77
CA GLU A 82 1.86 6.87 1.75
C GLU A 82 2.02 5.53 1.03
N VAL A 83 1.70 5.49 -0.25
CA VAL A 83 1.74 4.26 -1.05
C VAL A 83 2.59 4.47 -2.29
N SER A 84 3.52 3.57 -2.54
CA SER A 84 4.24 3.48 -3.80
C SER A 84 3.84 2.19 -4.49
N ASP A 85 3.12 2.29 -5.59
CA ASP A 85 2.61 1.13 -6.33
C ASP A 85 2.61 1.36 -7.84
N VAL A 86 2.33 0.32 -8.61
CA VAL A 86 2.23 0.38 -10.06
C VAL A 86 0.79 0.65 -10.45
N VAL A 87 0.59 1.59 -11.35
CA VAL A 87 -0.72 1.94 -11.93
C VAL A 87 -0.64 2.07 -13.44
N MET A 88 -1.78 2.20 -14.10
CA MET A 88 -1.89 2.37 -15.54
C MET A 88 -2.60 3.69 -15.88
N ASP A 89 -2.33 4.25 -17.06
CA ASP A 89 -3.01 5.44 -17.56
C ASP A 89 -4.45 5.15 -18.02
N GLN A 90 -4.75 3.91 -18.40
CA GLN A 90 -6.07 3.48 -18.87
C GLN A 90 -6.31 2.00 -18.58
N SER A 91 -7.59 1.59 -18.60
CA SER A 91 -7.99 0.20 -18.47
C SER A 91 -7.54 -0.64 -19.67
N ILE A 92 -7.19 -1.89 -19.41
CA ILE A 92 -6.89 -2.89 -20.43
C ILE A 92 -7.83 -4.09 -20.26
N PRO A 93 -8.13 -4.83 -21.35
CA PRO A 93 -8.88 -6.07 -21.29
C PRO A 93 -8.26 -7.06 -20.29
N VAL A 94 -9.12 -7.79 -19.55
CA VAL A 94 -8.70 -8.74 -18.51
C VAL A 94 -7.80 -9.84 -19.09
N GLU A 95 -8.04 -10.24 -20.33
CA GLU A 95 -7.28 -11.26 -21.04
C GLU A 95 -5.80 -10.86 -21.22
N LEU A 96 -5.53 -9.56 -21.36
CA LEU A 96 -4.15 -9.07 -21.46
C LEU A 96 -3.43 -9.03 -20.11
N ARG A 97 -4.19 -8.94 -19.00
CA ARG A 97 -3.61 -9.01 -17.66
C ARG A 97 -3.15 -10.43 -17.30
N LEU A 98 -3.84 -11.44 -17.82
CA LEU A 98 -3.61 -12.85 -17.46
C LEU A 98 -2.51 -13.53 -18.30
N ASN A 99 -2.13 -12.97 -19.44
CA ASN A 99 -1.20 -13.60 -20.40
C ASN A 99 0.26 -13.17 -20.25
N HIS A 100 0.65 -12.46 -19.20
CA HIS A 100 2.02 -11.99 -19.03
C HIS A 100 2.77 -12.79 -17.97
N ASP A 101 3.35 -13.92 -18.37
CA ASP A 101 4.29 -14.72 -17.58
C ASP A 101 5.58 -13.95 -17.19
N GLU A 102 5.84 -12.80 -17.82
CA GLU A 102 7.07 -12.02 -17.64
C GLU A 102 6.94 -10.84 -16.66
N TRP A 103 5.73 -10.48 -16.22
CA TRP A 103 5.52 -9.35 -15.32
C TRP A 103 5.05 -9.83 -13.95
N ALA A 104 6.00 -9.90 -13.02
CA ALA A 104 5.71 -10.29 -11.63
C ALA A 104 4.50 -9.52 -11.05
N GLY A 105 3.67 -10.22 -10.32
CA GLY A 105 2.41 -9.88 -9.63
C GLY A 105 1.95 -8.42 -9.49
N CYS A 106 2.87 -7.45 -9.33
CA CYS A 106 2.50 -6.03 -9.17
C CYS A 106 1.84 -5.41 -10.41
N VAL A 107 2.15 -5.88 -11.62
CA VAL A 107 1.56 -5.35 -12.86
C VAL A 107 0.24 -6.03 -13.18
N SER A 108 0.12 -7.34 -12.92
CA SER A 108 -1.12 -8.08 -13.14
C SER A 108 -2.28 -7.57 -12.29
N GLY A 109 -2.00 -7.07 -11.10
CA GLY A 109 -2.97 -6.44 -10.20
C GLY A 109 -3.10 -4.93 -10.33
N ALA A 110 -2.34 -4.28 -11.23
CA ALA A 110 -2.40 -2.84 -11.39
C ALA A 110 -3.78 -2.37 -11.92
N LEU A 111 -4.27 -1.29 -11.35
CA LEU A 111 -5.50 -0.60 -11.76
C LEU A 111 -5.16 0.65 -12.58
N PRO A 112 -6.11 1.17 -13.36
CA PRO A 112 -6.05 2.55 -13.83
C PRO A 112 -5.84 3.51 -12.65
N GLU A 113 -5.00 4.53 -12.83
CA GLU A 113 -4.70 5.51 -11.78
C GLU A 113 -5.97 6.11 -11.18
N THR A 114 -6.94 6.48 -12.02
CA THR A 114 -8.22 7.05 -11.57
C THR A 114 -8.96 6.11 -10.64
N GLU A 115 -9.11 4.84 -11.02
CA GLU A 115 -9.79 3.81 -10.22
C GLU A 115 -9.05 3.57 -8.88
N TYR A 116 -7.71 3.52 -8.93
CA TYR A 116 -6.89 3.36 -7.72
C TYR A 116 -7.08 4.52 -6.75
N LEU A 117 -7.10 5.76 -7.24
CA LEU A 117 -7.31 6.95 -6.42
C LEU A 117 -8.75 7.06 -5.90
N ASP A 118 -9.73 6.59 -6.67
CA ASP A 118 -11.14 6.59 -6.26
C ASP A 118 -11.37 5.61 -5.11
N LEU A 119 -10.78 4.42 -5.12
CA LEU A 119 -10.82 3.50 -3.97
C LEU A 119 -10.28 4.14 -2.68
N ILE A 120 -9.23 4.96 -2.78
CA ILE A 120 -8.68 5.69 -1.63
C ILE A 120 -9.69 6.74 -1.12
N ARG A 121 -10.34 7.48 -2.02
CA ARG A 121 -11.36 8.48 -1.67
C ARG A 121 -12.61 7.83 -1.07
N GLU A 122 -13.06 6.72 -1.63
CA GLU A 122 -14.21 5.94 -1.14
C GLU A 122 -13.97 5.39 0.28
N ALA A 123 -12.72 5.05 0.62
CA ALA A 123 -12.35 4.68 1.99
C ALA A 123 -12.41 5.85 2.99
N GLY A 124 -12.64 7.09 2.53
CA GLY A 124 -12.80 8.29 3.36
C GLY A 124 -11.58 9.19 3.44
N PHE A 125 -10.51 8.90 2.69
CA PHE A 125 -9.32 9.75 2.67
C PHE A 125 -9.57 11.05 1.90
N ILE A 126 -8.91 12.11 2.35
CA ILE A 126 -8.91 13.44 1.73
C ILE A 126 -7.49 13.83 1.28
N GLN A 127 -7.37 14.93 0.54
CA GLN A 127 -6.08 15.44 0.05
C GLN A 127 -5.28 14.36 -0.70
N VAL A 128 -5.98 13.55 -1.50
CA VAL A 128 -5.35 12.49 -2.29
C VAL A 128 -4.55 13.12 -3.41
N SER A 129 -3.25 12.90 -3.41
CA SER A 129 -2.30 13.40 -4.41
C SER A 129 -1.48 12.24 -4.97
N VAL A 130 -1.03 12.38 -6.21
CA VAL A 130 -0.22 11.38 -6.91
C VAL A 130 0.95 12.04 -7.61
N VAL A 131 2.12 11.41 -7.49
CA VAL A 131 3.32 11.75 -8.26
C VAL A 131 3.74 10.53 -9.05
N ARG A 132 3.75 10.65 -10.38
CA ARG A 132 4.28 9.62 -11.27
C ARG A 132 5.80 9.67 -11.24
N THR A 133 6.46 8.57 -10.90
CA THR A 133 7.90 8.57 -10.66
C THR A 133 8.70 7.97 -11.82
N THR A 134 8.28 6.83 -12.34
CA THR A 134 9.03 6.12 -13.40
C THR A 134 8.05 5.41 -14.32
N SER A 135 8.25 5.52 -15.65
CA SER A 135 7.55 4.66 -16.61
C SER A 135 8.16 3.27 -16.56
N SER A 136 7.32 2.26 -16.35
CA SER A 136 7.74 0.86 -16.29
C SER A 136 7.58 0.14 -17.63
N GLY A 137 6.92 0.78 -18.61
CA GLY A 137 6.69 0.23 -19.95
C GLY A 137 5.24 0.33 -20.42
N TRP A 138 4.88 -0.55 -21.35
CA TRP A 138 3.56 -0.61 -21.95
C TRP A 138 2.96 -1.99 -21.76
N LEU A 139 1.66 -2.04 -21.48
CA LEU A 139 0.88 -3.26 -21.43
C LEU A 139 -0.28 -3.11 -22.43
N GLY A 140 -0.15 -3.72 -23.61
CA GLY A 140 -1.01 -3.42 -24.73
C GLY A 140 -0.90 -1.96 -25.15
N LYS A 141 -1.99 -1.19 -25.01
CA LYS A 141 -2.03 0.26 -25.30
C LYS A 141 -1.89 1.13 -24.03
N ALA A 142 -1.90 0.52 -22.84
CA ALA A 142 -1.78 1.25 -21.59
C ALA A 142 -0.31 1.46 -21.21
N GLN A 143 0.00 2.67 -20.78
CA GLN A 143 1.29 2.96 -20.16
C GLN A 143 1.25 2.53 -18.71
N VAL A 144 2.23 1.76 -18.28
CA VAL A 144 2.42 1.29 -16.92
C VAL A 144 3.52 2.12 -16.25
N TYR A 145 3.27 2.62 -15.06
CA TYR A 145 4.23 3.46 -14.35
C TYR A 145 4.10 3.32 -12.82
N SER A 146 5.17 3.66 -12.12
CA SER A 146 5.14 3.74 -10.67
C SER A 146 4.54 5.06 -10.23
N ALA A 147 3.66 5.02 -9.25
CA ALA A 147 3.02 6.16 -8.65
C ALA A 147 3.29 6.20 -7.14
N LEU A 148 3.65 7.37 -6.64
CA LEU A 148 3.67 7.67 -5.22
C LEU A 148 2.37 8.40 -4.89
N VAL A 149 1.54 7.78 -4.07
CA VAL A 149 0.24 8.31 -3.66
C VAL A 149 0.29 8.68 -2.19
N SER A 150 -0.08 9.93 -1.90
CA SER A 150 -0.22 10.44 -0.53
C SER A 150 -1.68 10.80 -0.27
N ALA A 151 -2.19 10.45 0.90
CA ALA A 151 -3.54 10.80 1.33
C ALA A 151 -3.60 11.03 2.84
N ARG A 152 -4.64 11.72 3.31
CA ARG A 152 -4.84 11.99 4.74
C ARG A 152 -6.19 11.51 5.21
N LYS A 153 -6.22 10.96 6.43
CA LYS A 153 -7.45 10.78 7.17
C LYS A 153 -7.89 12.15 7.72
N PRO A 154 -9.17 12.55 7.58
CA PRO A 154 -9.66 13.78 8.17
C PRO A 154 -9.27 13.91 9.65
N ALA A 155 -8.92 15.10 10.10
CA ALA A 155 -8.85 15.39 11.52
C ALA A 155 -10.27 15.33 12.12
N GLN A 156 -10.41 14.91 13.37
CA GLN A 156 -11.70 15.07 14.06
C GLN A 156 -12.01 16.57 14.14
N SER A 157 -13.19 16.95 13.63
CA SER A 157 -13.73 18.27 13.92
C SER A 157 -14.00 18.31 15.43
N GLY A 158 -13.32 19.22 16.13
CA GLY A 158 -13.54 19.45 17.54
C GLY A 158 -14.93 20.04 17.79
#